data_9941ae88ce5dc66a65d51b612c0b1370
#
_entry.id   9941ae88ce5dc66a65d51b612c0b1370
#
_cell.length_a   1.000
_cell.length_b   1.000
_cell.length_c   1.000
_cell.angle_alpha   90.00
_cell.angle_beta   90.00
_cell.angle_gamma   90.00
#
_symmetry.space_group_name_H-M   'P 1'
#
loop_
_entity.id
_entity.type
_entity.pdbx_description
1 polymer ?
#
loop_
_entity_poly.entity_id
_entity_poly.type
_entity_poly.pdbx_seq_one_letter_code
_entity_poly.pdbx_strand_id
1 'polypeptide(L)'
;MKTTKTNTMKKSILIAVIALLMLPLSGMAQNVFEKYSDNENVTYVSIKPKMFQMLAKMDINADDPEAQEYINMVNSITSFKTMATDDKDISSDIVKWVKSRSASLEELMVVKDNGVNMTFYIKEGKDEDHVSELLMFVNGLEAVTKNSNIEINGKKRTVETVVISITGDIDLNQISKLANKMDLPGGDELEKKNKK
;
A
#
# COMPACT_ATOMS: atom_id res chain seq x y z
N MET A 1 20.99 -34.02 54.96
CA MET A 1 20.79 -34.21 53.51
C MET A 1 19.52 -33.50 53.04
N LYS A 2 19.53 -32.17 52.91
CA LYS A 2 18.36 -31.36 52.46
C LYS A 2 18.80 -29.99 51.93
N THR A 3 19.44 -29.91 50.75
CA THR A 3 19.78 -28.59 50.17
C THR A 3 19.77 -28.55 48.62
N THR A 4 19.40 -29.64 47.92
CA THR A 4 19.51 -29.70 46.46
C THR A 4 18.20 -29.35 45.73
N LYS A 5 17.03 -29.29 46.40
CA LYS A 5 15.72 -29.12 45.74
C LYS A 5 15.34 -27.66 45.46
N THR A 6 15.86 -26.71 46.21
CA THR A 6 15.55 -25.26 46.09
C THR A 6 16.28 -24.57 44.94
N ASN A 7 17.45 -25.04 44.55
CA ASN A 7 18.23 -24.43 43.45
C ASN A 7 17.69 -24.80 42.04
N THR A 8 17.11 -26.01 41.91
CA THR A 8 16.51 -26.46 40.64
C THR A 8 15.22 -25.69 40.32
N MET A 9 14.38 -25.44 41.35
CA MET A 9 13.16 -24.63 41.18
C MET A 9 13.46 -23.19 40.74
N LYS A 10 14.47 -22.55 41.35
CA LYS A 10 14.88 -21.18 40.98
C LYS A 10 15.41 -21.11 39.54
N LYS A 11 16.19 -22.10 39.10
CA LYS A 11 16.69 -22.19 37.72
C LYS A 11 15.55 -22.42 36.72
N SER A 12 14.58 -23.28 37.04
CA SER A 12 13.41 -23.52 36.17
C SER A 12 12.50 -22.30 36.04
N ILE A 13 12.31 -21.54 37.13
CA ILE A 13 11.54 -20.29 37.08
C ILE A 13 12.29 -19.23 36.23
N LEU A 14 13.60 -19.12 36.37
CA LEU A 14 14.41 -18.21 35.57
C LEU A 14 14.35 -18.53 34.08
N ILE A 15 14.43 -19.81 33.72
CA ILE A 15 14.32 -20.27 32.34
C ILE A 15 12.91 -19.99 31.80
N ALA A 16 11.84 -20.20 32.56
CA ALA A 16 10.47 -19.89 32.17
C ALA A 16 10.24 -18.39 31.95
N VAL A 17 10.83 -17.54 32.81
CA VAL A 17 10.75 -16.06 32.64
C VAL A 17 11.52 -15.60 31.42
N ILE A 18 12.70 -16.17 31.12
CA ILE A 18 13.47 -15.86 29.91
C ILE A 18 12.74 -16.36 28.67
N ALA A 19 12.12 -17.55 28.70
CA ALA A 19 11.31 -18.06 27.61
C ALA A 19 10.06 -17.20 27.34
N LEU A 20 9.44 -16.64 28.37
CA LEU A 20 8.30 -15.71 28.25
C LEU A 20 8.72 -14.36 27.66
N LEU A 21 9.93 -13.88 27.94
CA LEU A 21 10.51 -12.67 27.37
C LEU A 21 10.98 -12.85 25.91
N MET A 22 11.20 -14.10 25.50
CA MET A 22 11.57 -14.47 24.12
C MET A 22 10.37 -14.77 23.23
N LEU A 23 9.14 -14.65 23.73
CA LEU A 23 7.97 -14.65 22.83
C LEU A 23 8.16 -13.45 21.91
N PRO A 24 8.27 -13.68 20.58
CA PRO A 24 8.30 -12.56 19.65
C PRO A 24 6.99 -11.79 19.91
N LEU A 25 7.11 -10.57 20.37
CA LEU A 25 6.07 -9.56 20.20
C LEU A 25 5.97 -9.33 18.69
N SER A 26 5.44 -10.32 17.99
CA SER A 26 4.83 -10.11 16.69
C SER A 26 3.64 -9.21 16.99
N GLY A 27 3.94 -7.94 17.28
CA GLY A 27 2.99 -6.87 17.09
C GLY A 27 2.55 -7.06 15.66
N MET A 28 1.41 -7.74 15.48
CA MET A 28 0.71 -7.75 14.21
C MET A 28 0.60 -6.29 13.85
N ALA A 29 1.45 -5.83 12.93
CA ALA A 29 1.36 -4.49 12.39
C ALA A 29 -0.03 -4.45 11.76
N GLN A 30 -1.00 -3.99 12.55
CA GLN A 30 -2.38 -3.95 12.14
C GLN A 30 -2.42 -3.18 10.83
N ASN A 31 -3.03 -3.78 9.82
CA ASN A 31 -3.10 -3.17 8.51
C ASN A 31 -3.79 -1.80 8.67
N VAL A 32 -3.09 -0.74 8.35
CA VAL A 32 -3.57 0.64 8.53
C VAL A 32 -4.91 0.87 7.84
N PHE A 33 -5.15 0.20 6.71
CA PHE A 33 -6.42 0.26 5.99
C PHE A 33 -7.59 -0.30 6.80
N GLU A 34 -7.36 -1.34 7.59
CA GLU A 34 -8.39 -1.94 8.43
C GLU A 34 -8.58 -1.14 9.72
N LYS A 35 -7.48 -0.60 10.27
CA LYS A 35 -7.51 0.21 11.49
C LYS A 35 -8.37 1.47 11.33
N TYR A 36 -8.34 2.08 10.15
CA TYR A 36 -8.96 3.39 9.91
C TYR A 36 -10.10 3.37 8.89
N SER A 37 -10.58 2.20 8.46
CA SER A 37 -11.65 2.06 7.44
C SER A 37 -12.94 2.82 7.79
N ASP A 38 -13.27 2.90 9.07
CA ASP A 38 -14.50 3.51 9.57
C ASP A 38 -14.25 4.87 10.27
N ASN A 39 -13.04 5.43 10.14
CA ASN A 39 -12.70 6.70 10.78
C ASN A 39 -13.19 7.90 9.96
N GLU A 40 -13.90 8.84 10.60
CA GLU A 40 -14.49 10.02 9.94
C GLU A 40 -13.45 10.99 9.34
N ASN A 41 -12.20 10.98 9.85
CA ASN A 41 -11.09 11.81 9.35
C ASN A 41 -10.34 11.13 8.19
N VAL A 42 -10.85 10.01 7.70
CA VAL A 42 -10.23 9.24 6.62
C VAL A 42 -11.19 9.08 5.46
N THR A 43 -10.73 9.40 4.27
CA THR A 43 -11.37 8.95 3.05
C THR A 43 -10.82 7.58 2.71
N TYR A 44 -11.65 6.55 2.80
CA TYR A 44 -11.27 5.16 2.53
C TYR A 44 -12.05 4.60 1.36
N VAL A 45 -11.35 3.98 0.41
CA VAL A 45 -11.97 3.22 -0.69
C VAL A 45 -11.34 1.83 -0.74
N SER A 46 -12.18 0.82 -0.87
CA SER A 46 -11.74 -0.56 -1.11
C SER A 46 -12.58 -1.19 -2.21
N ILE A 47 -11.89 -1.64 -3.26
CA ILE A 47 -12.52 -2.32 -4.39
C ILE A 47 -12.10 -3.79 -4.34
N LYS A 48 -13.08 -4.68 -4.36
CA LYS A 48 -12.88 -6.13 -4.30
C LYS A 48 -12.84 -6.73 -5.71
N PRO A 49 -12.25 -7.93 -5.90
CA PRO A 49 -12.12 -8.57 -7.21
C PRO A 49 -13.43 -8.66 -7.99
N LYS A 50 -14.54 -8.91 -7.31
CA LYS A 50 -15.85 -9.01 -7.95
C LYS A 50 -16.25 -7.73 -8.68
N MET A 51 -15.91 -6.56 -8.13
CA MET A 51 -16.18 -5.27 -8.77
C MET A 51 -15.40 -5.12 -10.07
N PHE A 52 -14.10 -5.48 -10.06
CA PHE A 52 -13.27 -5.46 -11.26
C PHE A 52 -13.82 -6.39 -12.34
N GLN A 53 -14.23 -7.61 -11.98
CA GLN A 53 -14.86 -8.57 -12.88
C GLN A 53 -16.18 -8.05 -13.48
N MET A 54 -16.94 -7.25 -12.71
CA MET A 54 -18.16 -6.62 -13.23
C MET A 54 -17.83 -5.49 -14.21
N LEU A 55 -16.85 -4.64 -13.87
CA LEU A 55 -16.40 -3.55 -14.73
C LEU A 55 -15.87 -4.09 -16.09
N ALA A 56 -15.09 -5.16 -16.04
CA ALA A 56 -14.57 -5.83 -17.24
C ALA A 56 -15.65 -6.41 -18.16
N LYS A 57 -16.88 -6.62 -17.65
CA LYS A 57 -18.02 -7.12 -18.43
C LYS A 57 -18.94 -6.00 -18.95
N MET A 58 -18.70 -4.76 -18.53
CA MET A 58 -19.51 -3.62 -18.96
C MET A 58 -18.96 -3.05 -20.27
N ASP A 59 -19.69 -3.31 -21.34
CA ASP A 59 -19.68 -2.64 -22.66
C ASP A 59 -18.31 -2.23 -23.24
N ILE A 60 -17.28 -3.05 -23.04
CA ILE A 60 -16.01 -2.89 -23.71
C ILE A 60 -16.09 -3.70 -24.99
N ASN A 61 -15.81 -3.06 -26.13
CA ASN A 61 -15.80 -3.71 -27.42
C ASN A 61 -14.78 -4.86 -27.41
N ALA A 62 -15.29 -6.10 -27.29
CA ALA A 62 -14.48 -7.29 -27.11
C ALA A 62 -13.58 -7.62 -28.33
N ASP A 63 -13.84 -6.99 -29.46
CA ASP A 63 -13.05 -7.17 -30.69
C ASP A 63 -11.83 -6.23 -30.77
N ASP A 64 -11.70 -5.27 -29.82
CA ASP A 64 -10.54 -4.38 -29.73
C ASP A 64 -9.43 -5.04 -28.87
N PRO A 65 -8.25 -5.36 -29.45
CA PRO A 65 -7.15 -5.96 -28.73
C PRO A 65 -6.67 -5.12 -27.53
N GLU A 66 -6.69 -3.80 -27.63
CA GLU A 66 -6.28 -2.90 -26.55
C GLU A 66 -7.28 -2.94 -25.39
N ALA A 67 -8.57 -3.00 -25.70
CA ALA A 67 -9.62 -3.19 -24.70
C ALA A 67 -9.47 -4.53 -24.00
N GLN A 68 -9.09 -5.61 -24.70
CA GLN A 68 -8.82 -6.91 -24.10
C GLN A 68 -7.61 -6.89 -23.15
N GLU A 69 -6.51 -6.22 -23.51
CA GLU A 69 -5.36 -6.04 -22.62
C GLU A 69 -5.79 -5.34 -21.31
N TYR A 70 -6.58 -4.28 -21.42
CA TYR A 70 -7.10 -3.56 -20.25
C TYR A 70 -8.02 -4.44 -19.39
N ILE A 71 -8.91 -5.21 -19.98
CA ILE A 71 -9.77 -6.16 -19.26
C ILE A 71 -8.93 -7.19 -18.50
N ASN A 72 -7.89 -7.73 -19.15
CA ASN A 72 -7.00 -8.71 -18.53
C ASN A 72 -6.26 -8.11 -17.33
N MET A 73 -5.74 -6.89 -17.46
CA MET A 73 -5.11 -6.17 -16.37
C MET A 73 -6.08 -5.96 -15.20
N VAL A 74 -7.29 -5.49 -15.47
CA VAL A 74 -8.30 -5.26 -14.43
C VAL A 74 -8.70 -6.57 -13.74
N ASN A 75 -8.80 -7.67 -14.48
CA ASN A 75 -9.11 -8.99 -13.93
C ASN A 75 -7.98 -9.59 -13.09
N SER A 76 -6.73 -9.17 -13.32
CA SER A 76 -5.58 -9.64 -12.53
C SER A 76 -5.50 -8.99 -11.15
N ILE A 77 -6.20 -7.87 -10.92
CA ILE A 77 -6.22 -7.18 -9.64
C ILE A 77 -7.09 -7.94 -8.63
N THR A 78 -6.49 -8.31 -7.50
CA THR A 78 -7.17 -9.00 -6.40
C THR A 78 -7.63 -8.08 -5.28
N SER A 79 -7.02 -6.89 -5.14
CA SER A 79 -7.45 -5.87 -4.19
C SER A 79 -6.94 -4.50 -4.63
N PHE A 80 -7.79 -3.49 -4.47
CA PHE A 80 -7.42 -2.09 -4.53
C PHE A 80 -7.91 -1.43 -3.25
N LYS A 81 -7.01 -0.75 -2.54
CA LYS A 81 -7.33 0.01 -1.34
C LYS A 81 -6.65 1.37 -1.44
N THR A 82 -7.37 2.42 -1.09
CA THR A 82 -6.80 3.75 -0.93
C THR A 82 -7.31 4.39 0.35
N MET A 83 -6.46 5.20 0.93
CA MET A 83 -6.74 5.97 2.14
C MET A 83 -6.13 7.36 1.99
N ALA A 84 -6.89 8.39 2.34
CA ALA A 84 -6.43 9.77 2.38
C ALA A 84 -6.89 10.44 3.67
N THR A 85 -6.02 11.26 4.27
CA THR A 85 -6.31 11.97 5.52
C THR A 85 -5.56 13.29 5.60
N ASP A 86 -6.12 14.24 6.34
CA ASP A 86 -5.46 15.48 6.82
C ASP A 86 -5.18 15.46 8.34
N ASP A 87 -5.62 14.40 9.02
CA ASP A 87 -5.35 14.18 10.44
C ASP A 87 -3.87 13.80 10.66
N LYS A 88 -3.18 14.57 11.50
CA LYS A 88 -1.72 14.43 11.72
C LYS A 88 -1.35 13.14 12.46
N ASP A 89 -2.18 12.68 13.37
CA ASP A 89 -1.92 11.46 14.15
C ASP A 89 -2.12 10.24 13.25
N ILE A 90 -3.18 10.22 12.45
CA ILE A 90 -3.42 9.16 11.46
C ILE A 90 -2.33 9.18 10.39
N SER A 91 -1.94 10.36 9.89
CA SER A 91 -0.83 10.52 8.95
C SER A 91 0.47 9.94 9.53
N SER A 92 0.80 10.26 10.78
CA SER A 92 1.97 9.70 11.47
C SER A 92 1.93 8.17 11.58
N ASP A 93 0.78 7.61 11.84
CA ASP A 93 0.60 6.15 11.91
C ASP A 93 0.73 5.50 10.53
N ILE A 94 0.21 6.14 9.48
CA ILE A 94 0.40 5.69 8.08
C ILE A 94 1.90 5.69 7.73
N VAL A 95 2.63 6.77 8.05
CA VAL A 95 4.08 6.87 7.83
C VAL A 95 4.84 5.72 8.51
N LYS A 96 4.52 5.44 9.78
CA LYS A 96 5.14 4.33 10.53
C LYS A 96 4.83 2.98 9.90
N TRP A 97 3.58 2.78 9.48
CA TRP A 97 3.15 1.55 8.82
C TRP A 97 3.86 1.36 7.48
N VAL A 98 3.92 2.40 6.63
CA VAL A 98 4.64 2.36 5.33
C VAL A 98 6.12 2.04 5.57
N LYS A 99 6.77 2.70 6.53
CA LYS A 99 8.17 2.42 6.89
C LYS A 99 8.38 0.98 7.35
N SER A 100 7.46 0.42 8.12
CA SER A 100 7.51 -1.00 8.51
C SER A 100 7.29 -1.92 7.32
N ARG A 101 6.35 -1.56 6.45
CA ARG A 101 5.99 -2.36 5.27
C ARG A 101 7.08 -2.35 4.21
N SER A 102 7.74 -1.20 4.00
CA SER A 102 8.82 -1.03 3.01
C SER A 102 10.02 -1.96 3.27
N ALA A 103 10.24 -2.44 4.49
CA ALA A 103 11.28 -3.44 4.78
C ALA A 103 11.11 -4.77 4.02
N SER A 104 9.90 -5.06 3.52
CA SER A 104 9.56 -6.27 2.74
C SER A 104 9.21 -5.97 1.28
N LEU A 105 9.45 -4.76 0.83
CA LEU A 105 9.15 -4.26 -0.51
C LEU A 105 10.42 -3.66 -1.13
N GLU A 106 10.47 -3.62 -2.44
CA GLU A 106 11.50 -2.89 -3.19
C GLU A 106 11.02 -1.47 -3.48
N GLU A 107 11.87 -0.47 -3.25
CA GLU A 107 11.61 0.91 -3.65
C GLU A 107 11.84 1.06 -5.16
N LEU A 108 10.77 1.35 -5.88
CA LEU A 108 10.83 1.50 -7.33
C LEU A 108 11.18 2.93 -7.74
N MET A 109 10.56 3.93 -7.09
CA MET A 109 10.73 5.33 -7.45
C MET A 109 10.42 6.24 -6.25
N VAL A 110 11.17 7.34 -6.15
CA VAL A 110 10.88 8.44 -5.22
C VAL A 110 10.83 9.74 -6.01
N VAL A 111 9.75 10.50 -5.81
CA VAL A 111 9.59 11.86 -6.32
C VAL A 111 9.49 12.81 -5.14
N LYS A 112 10.28 13.89 -5.15
CA LYS A 112 10.24 14.95 -4.14
C LYS A 112 10.12 16.29 -4.85
N ASP A 113 9.02 16.98 -4.59
CA ASP A 113 8.76 18.30 -5.15
C ASP A 113 7.96 19.16 -4.17
N ASN A 114 8.42 20.40 -3.94
CA ASN A 114 7.73 21.42 -3.13
C ASN A 114 7.21 20.94 -1.76
N GLY A 115 7.96 20.04 -1.09
CA GLY A 115 7.59 19.46 0.21
C GLY A 115 6.71 18.23 0.12
N VAL A 116 6.21 17.89 -1.07
CA VAL A 116 5.51 16.64 -1.34
C VAL A 116 6.55 15.53 -1.56
N ASN A 117 6.35 14.40 -0.92
CA ASN A 117 7.15 13.19 -1.11
C ASN A 117 6.22 12.08 -1.60
N MET A 118 6.51 11.53 -2.76
CA MET A 118 5.82 10.37 -3.32
C MET A 118 6.82 9.23 -3.47
N THR A 119 6.47 8.06 -2.97
CA THR A 119 7.30 6.86 -3.08
C THR A 119 6.44 5.70 -3.57
N PHE A 120 7.00 4.96 -4.51
CA PHE A 120 6.43 3.73 -5.03
C PHE A 120 7.27 2.55 -4.54
N TYR A 121 6.59 1.57 -3.97
CA TYR A 121 7.18 0.31 -3.55
C TYR A 121 6.47 -0.84 -4.28
N ILE A 122 7.22 -1.87 -4.59
CA ILE A 122 6.71 -3.09 -5.22
C ILE A 122 7.11 -4.33 -4.43
N LYS A 123 6.34 -5.38 -4.59
CA LYS A 123 6.71 -6.73 -4.24
C LYS A 123 6.78 -7.54 -5.52
N GLU A 124 7.92 -8.17 -5.76
CA GLU A 124 8.13 -9.03 -6.94
C GLU A 124 6.98 -10.02 -7.14
N GLY A 125 6.65 -10.26 -8.39
CA GLY A 125 5.62 -11.18 -8.84
C GLY A 125 6.21 -12.50 -9.35
N LYS A 126 5.62 -13.01 -10.41
CA LYS A 126 6.00 -14.28 -11.04
C LYS A 126 7.24 -14.18 -11.95
N ASP A 127 7.53 -13.00 -12.46
CA ASP A 127 8.65 -12.68 -13.36
C ASP A 127 9.03 -11.20 -13.24
N GLU A 128 10.03 -10.75 -14.03
CA GLU A 128 10.60 -9.38 -13.97
C GLU A 128 9.60 -8.28 -14.37
N ASP A 129 8.60 -8.61 -15.18
CA ASP A 129 7.59 -7.67 -15.67
C ASP A 129 6.35 -7.61 -14.76
N HIS A 130 6.23 -8.54 -13.81
CA HIS A 130 5.05 -8.63 -12.94
C HIS A 130 5.38 -8.39 -11.48
N VAL A 131 4.48 -7.69 -10.80
CA VAL A 131 4.53 -7.48 -9.35
C VAL A 131 3.27 -8.01 -8.67
N SER A 132 3.44 -8.54 -7.47
CA SER A 132 2.32 -9.05 -6.66
C SER A 132 1.68 -7.98 -5.78
N GLU A 133 2.37 -6.87 -5.54
CA GLU A 133 1.89 -5.70 -4.81
C GLU A 133 2.55 -4.43 -5.37
N LEU A 134 1.75 -3.38 -5.52
CA LEU A 134 2.19 -2.01 -5.75
C LEU A 134 1.65 -1.15 -4.61
N LEU A 135 2.55 -0.50 -3.88
CA LEU A 135 2.23 0.42 -2.80
C LEU A 135 2.72 1.81 -3.16
N MET A 136 1.79 2.75 -3.33
CA MET A 136 2.09 4.17 -3.51
C MET A 136 1.82 4.90 -2.20
N PHE A 137 2.78 5.71 -1.78
CA PHE A 137 2.67 6.55 -0.59
C PHE A 137 3.01 7.99 -0.93
N VAL A 138 2.12 8.91 -0.57
CA VAL A 138 2.31 10.36 -0.76
C VAL A 138 2.09 11.07 0.55
N ASN A 139 3.00 11.98 0.89
CA ASN A 139 2.97 12.77 2.11
C ASN A 139 3.40 14.22 1.82
N GLY A 140 2.92 15.18 2.62
CA GLY A 140 3.21 16.60 2.44
C GLY A 140 2.26 17.30 1.48
N LEU A 141 1.12 16.71 1.17
CA LEU A 141 0.14 17.27 0.24
C LEU A 141 -0.60 18.49 0.81
N GLU A 142 -0.58 18.73 2.12
CA GLU A 142 -1.28 19.86 2.74
C GLU A 142 -0.87 21.20 2.08
N ALA A 143 0.41 21.37 1.78
CA ALA A 143 0.94 22.61 1.19
C ALA A 143 0.30 22.94 -0.17
N VAL A 144 0.01 21.93 -0.98
CA VAL A 144 -0.58 22.09 -2.33
C VAL A 144 -2.10 21.97 -2.32
N THR A 145 -2.68 21.22 -1.37
CA THR A 145 -4.13 20.99 -1.30
C THR A 145 -4.87 22.07 -0.48
N LYS A 146 -4.18 22.82 0.38
CA LYS A 146 -4.78 23.84 1.22
C LYS A 146 -5.50 24.97 0.44
N ASN A 147 -5.01 25.28 -0.75
CA ASN A 147 -5.61 26.28 -1.64
C ASN A 147 -6.47 25.65 -2.76
N SER A 148 -6.59 24.34 -2.80
CA SER A 148 -7.43 23.64 -3.77
C SER A 148 -8.86 23.50 -3.25
N ASN A 149 -9.82 23.51 -4.17
CA ASN A 149 -11.23 23.28 -3.84
C ASN A 149 -11.56 21.79 -3.86
N ILE A 150 -10.79 20.98 -3.13
CA ILE A 150 -11.12 19.56 -2.99
C ILE A 150 -12.34 19.44 -2.09
N GLU A 151 -13.46 19.00 -2.67
CA GLU A 151 -14.68 18.69 -1.93
C GLU A 151 -14.89 17.19 -1.86
N ILE A 152 -14.98 16.66 -0.64
CA ILE A 152 -15.32 15.27 -0.39
C ILE A 152 -16.62 15.28 0.45
N ASN A 153 -17.67 14.68 -0.08
CA ASN A 153 -19.00 14.66 0.54
C ASN A 153 -19.55 16.09 0.85
N GLY A 154 -19.32 17.05 -0.06
CA GLY A 154 -19.79 18.43 0.09
C GLY A 154 -19.04 19.25 1.14
N LYS A 155 -17.94 18.75 1.70
CA LYS A 155 -17.07 19.47 2.64
C LYS A 155 -15.71 19.72 1.98
N LYS A 156 -15.23 20.96 2.04
CA LYS A 156 -13.85 21.27 1.68
C LYS A 156 -12.91 20.51 2.61
N ARG A 157 -12.00 19.74 2.02
CA ARG A 157 -10.97 19.02 2.77
C ARG A 157 -9.60 19.34 2.20
N THR A 158 -8.64 19.46 3.08
CA THR A 158 -7.22 19.34 2.76
C THR A 158 -6.86 17.86 2.74
N VAL A 159 -5.76 17.52 2.12
CA VAL A 159 -5.20 16.17 2.16
C VAL A 159 -3.73 16.33 2.50
N GLU A 160 -3.26 15.64 3.53
CA GLU A 160 -1.85 15.62 3.92
C GLU A 160 -1.18 14.33 3.41
N THR A 161 -1.85 13.21 3.59
CA THR A 161 -1.28 11.89 3.31
C THR A 161 -2.25 11.05 2.49
N VAL A 162 -1.71 10.38 1.48
CA VAL A 162 -2.40 9.37 0.67
C VAL A 162 -1.57 8.10 0.66
N VAL A 163 -2.24 6.97 0.79
CA VAL A 163 -1.65 5.65 0.56
C VAL A 163 -2.58 4.83 -0.31
N ILE A 164 -2.00 4.19 -1.34
CA ILE A 164 -2.71 3.31 -2.26
C ILE A 164 -1.99 1.97 -2.28
N SER A 165 -2.74 0.90 -2.14
CA SER A 165 -2.24 -0.48 -2.26
C SER A 165 -3.04 -1.22 -3.31
N ILE A 166 -2.34 -1.78 -4.28
CA ILE A 166 -2.89 -2.65 -5.32
C ILE A 166 -2.21 -4.00 -5.17
N THR A 167 -2.99 -5.06 -5.14
CA THR A 167 -2.45 -6.43 -5.12
C THR A 167 -3.05 -7.24 -6.26
N GLY A 168 -2.29 -8.19 -6.79
CA GLY A 168 -2.69 -9.01 -7.91
C GLY A 168 -1.50 -9.52 -8.70
N ASP A 169 -1.75 -10.00 -9.91
CA ASP A 169 -0.72 -10.28 -10.91
C ASP A 169 -0.63 -9.05 -11.83
N ILE A 170 0.14 -8.05 -11.39
CA ILE A 170 0.17 -6.71 -11.98
C ILE A 170 1.31 -6.64 -13.00
N ASP A 171 0.97 -6.46 -14.28
CA ASP A 171 1.93 -6.23 -15.35
C ASP A 171 2.35 -4.75 -15.39
N LEU A 172 3.64 -4.50 -15.10
CA LEU A 172 4.21 -3.15 -15.05
C LEU A 172 4.19 -2.44 -16.41
N ASN A 173 4.28 -3.19 -17.52
CA ASN A 173 4.19 -2.62 -18.86
C ASN A 173 2.80 -2.04 -19.14
N GLN A 174 1.76 -2.71 -18.67
CA GLN A 174 0.38 -2.23 -18.81
C GLN A 174 0.12 -1.02 -17.91
N ILE A 175 0.63 -1.02 -16.69
CA ILE A 175 0.56 0.16 -15.80
C ILE A 175 1.28 1.36 -16.42
N SER A 176 2.46 1.15 -17.01
CA SER A 176 3.23 2.21 -17.68
C SER A 176 2.44 2.79 -18.88
N LYS A 177 1.88 1.94 -19.75
CA LYS A 177 1.04 2.38 -20.86
C LYS A 177 -0.15 3.22 -20.37
N LEU A 178 -0.81 2.79 -19.29
CA LEU A 178 -1.94 3.52 -18.70
C LEU A 178 -1.51 4.86 -18.12
N ALA A 179 -0.39 4.90 -17.38
CA ALA A 179 0.15 6.12 -16.79
C ALA A 179 0.51 7.15 -17.88
N ASN A 180 1.12 6.71 -18.99
CA ASN A 180 1.45 7.55 -20.12
C ASN A 180 0.18 8.11 -20.83
N LYS A 181 -0.86 7.29 -20.99
CA LYS A 181 -2.14 7.74 -21.56
C LYS A 181 -2.87 8.77 -20.69
N MET A 182 -2.66 8.69 -19.37
CA MET A 182 -3.27 9.61 -18.39
C MET A 182 -2.39 10.83 -18.10
N ASP A 183 -1.26 10.97 -18.77
CA ASP A 183 -0.29 12.06 -18.56
C ASP A 183 0.21 12.13 -17.09
N LEU A 184 0.32 10.97 -16.44
CA LEU A 184 0.75 10.89 -15.05
C LEU A 184 2.28 10.99 -14.94
N PRO A 185 2.81 11.72 -13.94
CA PRO A 185 4.24 11.77 -13.68
C PRO A 185 4.81 10.36 -13.45
N GLY A 186 5.90 10.02 -14.13
CA GLY A 186 6.61 8.76 -13.95
C GLY A 186 6.22 7.62 -14.89
N GLY A 187 5.24 7.80 -15.77
CA GLY A 187 4.87 6.79 -16.78
C GLY A 187 6.05 6.35 -17.64
N ASP A 188 6.83 7.31 -18.15
CA ASP A 188 8.04 7.06 -18.97
C ASP A 188 9.17 6.36 -18.21
N GLU A 189 9.27 6.56 -16.90
CA GLU A 189 10.30 5.94 -16.07
C GLU A 189 10.04 4.45 -15.86
N LEU A 190 8.78 4.05 -15.78
CA LEU A 190 8.38 2.64 -15.67
C LEU A 190 8.69 1.87 -16.95
N GLU A 191 8.55 2.52 -18.13
CA GLU A 191 8.86 1.90 -19.44
C GLU A 191 10.37 1.69 -19.67
N LYS A 192 11.22 2.58 -19.17
CA LYS A 192 12.68 2.51 -19.37
C LYS A 192 13.34 1.35 -18.63
N LYS A 193 12.78 0.89 -17.50
CA LYS A 193 13.31 -0.23 -16.72
C LYS A 193 13.22 -1.57 -17.46
N ASN A 194 12.27 -1.70 -18.38
CA ASN A 194 12.01 -2.95 -19.12
C ASN A 194 12.80 -3.08 -20.44
N LYS A 195 13.68 -2.14 -20.77
CA LYS A 195 14.49 -2.19 -22.01
C LYS A 195 15.99 -2.49 -21.74
N LYS A 196 16.34 -2.93 -20.54
CA LYS A 196 17.68 -3.40 -20.20
C LYS A 196 17.66 -4.89 -19.90
#